data_397c60eb132a621fa561ff4d64d565bf
#
_entry.id   397c60eb132a621fa561ff4d64d565bf
#
_cell.length_a   1.000
_cell.length_b   1.000
_cell.length_c   1.000
_cell.angle_alpha   90.00
_cell.angle_beta   90.00
_cell.angle_gamma   90.00
#
_symmetry.space_group_name_H-M   'P 1'
#
loop_
_entity.id
_entity.type
_entity.pdbx_description
1 polymer ?
#
loop_
_entity_poly.entity_id
_entity_poly.type
_entity_poly.pdbx_seq_one_letter_code
_entity_poly.pdbx_strand_id
1 'polypeptide(L)'
;MEPAAAIRSALAVLQRPDDVLPVYFLTPAVSVVVQTVVTGGVAVAMLYLWATSRLERVLAALAGRELQPPPPDAPAEAFDEWAASIAPALEPVATPVVALVAVATVLAAVVVFAAVVVAVTAAQLSACHGRLRDRRGMTAAVRGVGRFWTSILLVRVLEVAIWAVTVVTALATVAVALLAGGLVGVFVSIVVVPAATGVLLAARAVFAFTVVAVVVDDVGVGDAVRGTLEFIAVNPAAAVAYYVLAAVGVVGLSALAVLLAIVGGAPLVTVLGFAFVAPFLDLVKTGLYGGHRGTVSPPAAPDERLVARLGRGLRRGCREAVTFVRRAPHLHGLAAAILLGGGVLGWWSAGPFADAVSTSIAGRLADHEPVTATATFAANNWTVAVGASLGGLVLAVPAASALLVNGVVLGVYARTEEAPLELLAFVLPHGILELPAIVVAGALGLHLGVVAWRSWVGNDSEALAEELRRAFWVLVGLGVVLVVAAIVEGFVSPYYYRPFL
;
A
#
# COMPACT_ATOMS: atom_id res chain seq x y z
N MET A 1 -23.66 -8.86 21.10
CA MET A 1 -24.41 -8.82 19.81
C MET A 1 -24.22 -10.15 19.10
N GLU A 2 -25.26 -10.70 18.51
CA GLU A 2 -25.15 -11.92 17.70
C GLU A 2 -24.35 -11.67 16.40
N PRO A 3 -23.58 -12.68 15.91
CA PRO A 3 -22.78 -12.53 14.70
C PRO A 3 -23.56 -12.05 13.47
N ALA A 4 -24.77 -12.58 13.25
CA ALA A 4 -25.62 -12.16 12.15
C ALA A 4 -26.05 -10.68 12.24
N ALA A 5 -26.27 -10.16 13.44
CA ALA A 5 -26.58 -8.75 13.65
C ALA A 5 -25.35 -7.86 13.38
N ALA A 6 -24.15 -8.30 13.80
CA ALA A 6 -22.89 -7.58 13.50
C ALA A 6 -22.63 -7.50 11.99
N ILE A 7 -22.85 -8.58 11.25
CA ILE A 7 -22.73 -8.62 9.78
C ILE A 7 -23.73 -7.65 9.14
N ARG A 8 -25.01 -7.68 9.53
CA ARG A 8 -26.00 -6.72 8.99
C ARG A 8 -25.63 -5.27 9.28
N SER A 9 -25.14 -4.99 10.49
CA SER A 9 -24.67 -3.64 10.87
C SER A 9 -23.48 -3.20 10.03
N ALA A 10 -22.49 -4.08 9.80
CA ALA A 10 -21.35 -3.81 8.94
C ALA A 10 -21.78 -3.48 7.50
N LEU A 11 -22.67 -4.30 6.93
CA LEU A 11 -23.21 -4.04 5.60
C LEU A 11 -24.01 -2.73 5.52
N ALA A 12 -24.80 -2.38 6.54
CA ALA A 12 -25.52 -1.11 6.58
C ALA A 12 -24.56 0.10 6.62
N VAL A 13 -23.47 0.01 7.38
CA VAL A 13 -22.43 1.06 7.44
C VAL A 13 -21.71 1.21 6.10
N LEU A 14 -21.31 0.11 5.45
CA LEU A 14 -20.62 0.13 4.15
C LEU A 14 -21.48 0.68 3.02
N GLN A 15 -22.78 0.74 3.22
CA GLN A 15 -23.68 1.40 2.28
C GLN A 15 -23.52 2.94 2.24
N ARG A 16 -22.79 3.54 3.19
CA ARG A 16 -22.38 4.96 3.19
C ARG A 16 -20.85 5.05 3.19
N PRO A 17 -20.20 4.78 2.03
CA PRO A 17 -18.77 4.49 1.96
C PRO A 17 -17.88 5.69 2.32
N ASP A 18 -18.30 6.91 2.04
CA ASP A 18 -17.52 8.14 2.22
C ASP A 18 -17.23 8.53 3.67
N ASP A 19 -17.83 7.84 4.64
CA ASP A 19 -17.61 8.10 6.06
C ASP A 19 -16.76 7.00 6.76
N VAL A 20 -16.36 5.95 6.02
CA VAL A 20 -15.48 4.88 6.52
C VAL A 20 -14.37 4.53 5.54
N LEU A 21 -14.66 4.38 4.24
CA LEU A 21 -13.68 3.92 3.27
C LEU A 21 -12.43 4.82 3.10
N PRO A 22 -12.50 6.16 3.27
CA PRO A 22 -11.31 6.99 3.11
C PRO A 22 -10.13 6.55 3.99
N VAL A 23 -10.40 6.06 5.22
CA VAL A 23 -9.32 5.56 6.11
C VAL A 23 -8.77 4.19 5.71
N TYR A 24 -9.50 3.40 4.92
CA TYR A 24 -8.99 2.15 4.35
C TYR A 24 -8.16 2.39 3.09
N PHE A 25 -8.44 3.47 2.37
CA PHE A 25 -7.60 3.94 1.27
C PHE A 25 -6.24 4.47 1.75
N LEU A 26 -6.03 4.68 3.05
CA LEU A 26 -4.70 4.92 3.64
C LEU A 26 -3.78 3.69 3.55
N THR A 27 -4.31 2.48 3.32
CA THR A 27 -3.48 1.27 3.25
C THR A 27 -2.44 1.32 2.11
N PRO A 28 -2.76 1.68 0.87
CA PRO A 28 -1.75 1.91 -0.17
C PRO A 28 -0.78 3.05 0.14
N ALA A 29 -1.21 4.07 0.90
CA ALA A 29 -0.36 5.19 1.28
C ALA A 29 0.81 4.76 2.17
N VAL A 30 0.64 3.71 2.99
CA VAL A 30 1.74 3.15 3.81
C VAL A 30 2.93 2.78 2.95
N SER A 31 2.70 2.09 1.83
CA SER A 31 3.77 1.69 0.91
C SER A 31 4.49 2.89 0.30
N VAL A 32 3.76 3.93 -0.11
CA VAL A 32 4.33 5.15 -0.69
C VAL A 32 5.16 5.92 0.33
N VAL A 33 4.71 5.99 1.59
CA VAL A 33 5.48 6.63 2.68
C VAL A 33 6.78 5.87 2.94
N VAL A 34 6.74 4.54 3.01
CA VAL A 34 7.94 3.71 3.19
C VAL A 34 8.89 3.83 1.99
N GLN A 35 8.36 3.78 0.77
CA GLN A 35 9.13 3.96 -0.45
C GLN A 35 9.84 5.32 -0.47
N THR A 36 9.22 6.38 0.04
CA THR A 36 9.85 7.71 0.17
C THR A 36 11.09 7.66 1.06
N VAL A 37 11.05 6.92 2.17
CA VAL A 37 12.22 6.73 3.05
C VAL A 37 13.33 5.99 2.30
N VAL A 38 12.99 4.92 1.60
CA VAL A 38 13.95 4.14 0.81
C VAL A 38 14.56 4.99 -0.31
N THR A 39 13.74 5.74 -1.05
CA THR A 39 14.20 6.67 -2.09
C THR A 39 15.14 7.74 -1.51
N GLY A 40 14.81 8.27 -0.33
CA GLY A 40 15.68 9.21 0.38
C GLY A 40 17.04 8.60 0.74
N GLY A 41 17.06 7.36 1.24
CA GLY A 41 18.28 6.62 1.54
C GLY A 41 19.14 6.37 0.30
N VAL A 42 18.51 5.96 -0.81
CA VAL A 42 19.19 5.81 -2.11
C VAL A 42 19.77 7.15 -2.57
N ALA A 43 19.00 8.24 -2.48
CA ALA A 43 19.49 9.57 -2.85
C ALA A 43 20.71 10.00 -2.02
N VAL A 44 20.72 9.73 -0.72
CA VAL A 44 21.87 10.00 0.16
C VAL A 44 23.08 9.15 -0.24
N ALA A 45 22.89 7.86 -0.51
CA ALA A 45 23.96 6.99 -0.99
C ALA A 45 24.55 7.46 -2.33
N MET A 46 23.67 7.82 -3.29
CA MET A 46 24.07 8.35 -4.58
C MET A 46 24.84 9.68 -4.47
N LEU A 47 24.39 10.58 -3.60
CA LEU A 47 25.08 11.85 -3.32
C LEU A 47 26.48 11.60 -2.73
N TYR A 48 26.61 10.65 -1.81
CA TYR A 48 27.92 10.25 -1.27
C TYR A 48 28.84 9.69 -2.36
N LEU A 49 28.33 8.78 -3.21
CA LEU A 49 29.11 8.19 -4.29
C LEU A 49 29.55 9.23 -5.31
N TRP A 50 28.69 10.20 -5.61
CA TRP A 50 29.01 11.32 -6.47
C TRP A 50 30.08 12.23 -5.85
N ALA A 51 29.87 12.69 -4.59
CA ALA A 51 30.80 13.59 -3.89
C ALA A 51 32.19 12.98 -3.68
N THR A 52 32.33 11.65 -3.72
CA THR A 52 33.60 10.93 -3.58
C THR A 52 34.17 10.43 -4.91
N SER A 53 33.62 10.85 -6.05
CA SER A 53 33.95 10.41 -7.42
C SER A 53 33.90 8.87 -7.58
N ARG A 54 33.19 8.17 -6.69
CA ARG A 54 32.99 6.72 -6.75
C ARG A 54 31.99 6.37 -7.85
N LEU A 55 30.96 7.21 -8.02
CA LEU A 55 29.97 7.04 -9.08
C LEU A 55 30.64 7.07 -10.46
N GLU A 56 31.55 8.02 -10.71
CA GLU A 56 32.31 8.09 -11.96
C GLU A 56 33.12 6.81 -12.21
N ARG A 57 33.75 6.25 -11.17
CA ARG A 57 34.50 4.98 -11.27
C ARG A 57 33.58 3.80 -11.60
N VAL A 58 32.39 3.74 -11.01
CA VAL A 58 31.38 2.71 -11.34
C VAL A 58 30.97 2.84 -12.79
N LEU A 59 30.61 4.07 -13.22
CA LEU A 59 30.20 4.34 -14.60
C LEU A 59 31.29 3.98 -15.60
N ALA A 60 32.55 4.36 -15.32
CA ALA A 60 33.69 4.01 -16.18
C ALA A 60 33.95 2.48 -16.22
N ALA A 61 33.77 1.78 -15.11
CA ALA A 61 33.95 0.33 -15.03
C ALA A 61 32.81 -0.46 -15.71
N LEU A 62 31.61 0.12 -15.80
CA LEU A 62 30.46 -0.47 -16.49
C LEU A 62 30.47 -0.15 -18.01
N ALA A 63 31.19 0.89 -18.42
CA ALA A 63 31.25 1.30 -19.81
C ALA A 63 31.78 0.16 -20.70
N GLY A 64 31.04 -0.17 -21.76
CA GLY A 64 31.39 -1.24 -22.71
C GLY A 64 31.12 -2.66 -22.20
N ARG A 65 30.47 -2.84 -21.03
CA ARG A 65 30.01 -4.16 -20.56
C ARG A 65 28.57 -4.40 -20.98
N GLU A 66 28.24 -5.68 -21.20
CA GLU A 66 26.87 -6.11 -21.39
C GLU A 66 26.13 -6.06 -20.01
N LEU A 67 25.19 -5.13 -19.86
CA LEU A 67 24.45 -4.93 -18.63
C LEU A 67 23.10 -5.65 -18.65
N GLN A 68 22.67 -6.16 -19.79
CA GLN A 68 21.41 -6.86 -19.92
C GLN A 68 21.50 -8.23 -19.22
N PRO A 69 20.62 -8.52 -18.25
CA PRO A 69 20.61 -9.82 -17.59
C PRO A 69 20.21 -10.92 -18.58
N PRO A 70 20.66 -12.18 -18.37
CA PRO A 70 20.17 -13.32 -19.12
C PRO A 70 18.65 -13.41 -19.11
N PRO A 71 18.01 -14.02 -20.14
CA PRO A 71 16.58 -14.26 -20.17
C PRO A 71 16.13 -15.03 -18.92
N PRO A 72 14.88 -14.82 -18.41
CA PRO A 72 14.39 -15.44 -17.16
C PRO A 72 14.42 -16.98 -17.17
N ASP A 73 14.41 -17.60 -18.33
CA ASP A 73 14.47 -19.05 -18.57
C ASP A 73 15.91 -19.58 -18.76
N ALA A 74 16.93 -18.70 -18.71
CA ALA A 74 18.33 -19.12 -18.80
C ALA A 74 18.74 -19.98 -17.59
N PRO A 75 19.74 -20.87 -17.76
CA PRO A 75 20.32 -21.64 -16.66
C PRO A 75 20.89 -20.74 -15.54
N ALA A 76 20.88 -21.24 -14.29
CA ALA A 76 21.40 -20.48 -13.14
C ALA A 76 22.86 -20.05 -13.32
N GLU A 77 23.69 -20.90 -13.99
CA GLU A 77 25.10 -20.63 -14.31
C GLU A 77 25.25 -19.34 -15.14
N ALA A 78 24.31 -19.05 -16.05
CA ALA A 78 24.39 -17.86 -16.90
C ALA A 78 24.16 -16.59 -16.05
N PHE A 79 23.29 -16.65 -15.03
CA PHE A 79 23.11 -15.55 -14.07
C PHE A 79 24.32 -15.37 -13.17
N ASP A 80 24.95 -16.46 -12.73
CA ASP A 80 26.16 -16.41 -11.91
C ASP A 80 27.36 -15.81 -12.71
N GLU A 81 27.53 -16.20 -13.97
CA GLU A 81 28.55 -15.64 -14.88
C GLU A 81 28.30 -14.15 -15.15
N TRP A 82 27.05 -13.77 -15.42
CA TRP A 82 26.68 -12.38 -15.62
C TRP A 82 26.93 -11.55 -14.35
N ALA A 83 26.51 -12.03 -13.19
CA ALA A 83 26.75 -11.37 -11.90
C ALA A 83 28.26 -11.23 -11.61
N ALA A 84 29.03 -12.27 -11.84
CA ALA A 84 30.48 -12.25 -11.66
C ALA A 84 31.17 -11.23 -12.61
N SER A 85 30.64 -11.04 -13.81
CA SER A 85 31.17 -10.06 -14.80
C SER A 85 30.97 -8.62 -14.33
N ILE A 86 29.88 -8.33 -13.60
CA ILE A 86 29.49 -6.98 -13.12
C ILE A 86 30.06 -6.68 -11.73
N ALA A 87 30.20 -7.69 -10.87
CA ALA A 87 30.63 -7.53 -9.48
C ALA A 87 31.86 -6.64 -9.27
N PRO A 88 32.97 -6.76 -10.07
CA PRO A 88 34.13 -5.89 -9.91
C PRO A 88 33.84 -4.41 -10.19
N ALA A 89 32.90 -4.10 -11.07
CA ALA A 89 32.52 -2.74 -11.39
C ALA A 89 31.72 -2.08 -10.23
N LEU A 90 31.07 -2.89 -9.40
CA LEU A 90 30.30 -2.45 -8.24
C LEU A 90 31.13 -2.35 -6.94
N GLU A 91 32.40 -2.79 -6.94
CA GLU A 91 33.29 -2.71 -5.78
C GLU A 91 33.35 -1.28 -5.16
N PRO A 92 33.42 -0.18 -5.94
CA PRO A 92 33.42 1.17 -5.38
C PRO A 92 32.16 1.54 -4.56
N VAL A 93 31.05 0.81 -4.76
CA VAL A 93 29.79 0.98 -3.98
C VAL A 93 29.89 0.30 -2.62
N ALA A 94 30.65 -0.79 -2.49
CA ALA A 94 30.80 -1.58 -1.27
C ALA A 94 31.66 -0.86 -0.23
N THR A 95 31.13 0.21 0.37
CA THR A 95 31.82 1.00 1.40
C THR A 95 31.11 0.92 2.74
N PRO A 96 31.83 1.09 3.87
CA PRO A 96 31.21 1.17 5.19
C PRO A 96 30.14 2.26 5.29
N VAL A 97 30.31 3.38 4.58
CA VAL A 97 29.34 4.49 4.56
C VAL A 97 28.06 4.07 3.84
N VAL A 98 28.15 3.45 2.67
CA VAL A 98 26.97 2.95 1.94
C VAL A 98 26.25 1.87 2.77
N ALA A 99 27.00 0.96 3.40
CA ALA A 99 26.43 -0.04 4.31
C ALA A 99 25.71 0.60 5.50
N LEU A 100 26.31 1.63 6.12
CA LEU A 100 25.68 2.38 7.21
C LEU A 100 24.39 3.09 6.73
N VAL A 101 24.42 3.75 5.59
CA VAL A 101 23.23 4.39 5.00
C VAL A 101 22.15 3.36 4.72
N ALA A 102 22.49 2.19 4.18
CA ALA A 102 21.54 1.12 3.92
C ALA A 102 20.88 0.62 5.22
N VAL A 103 21.68 0.32 6.26
CA VAL A 103 21.17 -0.09 7.57
C VAL A 103 20.29 1.00 8.19
N ALA A 104 20.73 2.25 8.19
CA ALA A 104 19.94 3.37 8.70
C ALA A 104 18.62 3.55 7.94
N THR A 105 18.63 3.37 6.61
CA THR A 105 17.44 3.44 5.77
C THR A 105 16.46 2.32 6.10
N VAL A 106 16.92 1.08 6.26
CA VAL A 106 16.07 -0.06 6.64
C VAL A 106 15.45 0.17 8.02
N LEU A 107 16.24 0.60 9.00
CA LEU A 107 15.73 0.89 10.35
C LEU A 107 14.70 2.04 10.32
N ALA A 108 14.98 3.12 9.60
CA ALA A 108 14.05 4.22 9.43
C ALA A 108 12.75 3.76 8.73
N ALA A 109 12.85 2.94 7.69
CA ALA A 109 11.70 2.39 6.98
C ALA A 109 10.83 1.52 7.90
N VAL A 110 11.44 0.67 8.75
CA VAL A 110 10.71 -0.15 9.73
C VAL A 110 10.01 0.72 10.77
N VAL A 111 10.68 1.73 11.31
CA VAL A 111 10.09 2.65 12.30
C VAL A 111 8.94 3.44 11.68
N VAL A 112 9.12 4.00 10.50
CA VAL A 112 8.07 4.75 9.79
C VAL A 112 6.91 3.85 9.43
N PHE A 113 7.17 2.63 8.92
CA PHE A 113 6.13 1.64 8.64
C PHE A 113 5.29 1.34 9.90
N ALA A 114 5.94 1.04 11.02
CA ALA A 114 5.24 0.76 12.27
C ALA A 114 4.40 1.95 12.74
N ALA A 115 4.95 3.17 12.69
CA ALA A 115 4.26 4.40 13.09
C ALA A 115 3.01 4.66 12.22
N VAL A 116 3.15 4.54 10.90
CA VAL A 116 2.03 4.78 9.96
C VAL A 116 0.96 3.70 10.08
N VAL A 117 1.34 2.42 10.18
CA VAL A 117 0.38 1.31 10.35
C VAL A 117 -0.42 1.47 11.64
N VAL A 118 0.21 1.89 12.73
CA VAL A 118 -0.47 2.16 14.02
C VAL A 118 -1.46 3.32 13.87
N ALA A 119 -1.05 4.43 13.24
CA ALA A 119 -1.92 5.57 12.99
C ALA A 119 -3.13 5.20 12.10
N VAL A 120 -2.89 4.45 11.03
CA VAL A 120 -3.94 3.93 10.14
C VAL A 120 -4.91 3.01 10.89
N THR A 121 -4.39 2.08 11.72
CA THR A 121 -5.23 1.19 12.55
C THR A 121 -6.09 1.98 13.52
N ALA A 122 -5.53 3.00 14.19
CA ALA A 122 -6.27 3.88 15.09
C ALA A 122 -7.40 4.62 14.36
N ALA A 123 -7.11 5.15 13.16
CA ALA A 123 -8.11 5.81 12.32
C ALA A 123 -9.24 4.85 11.89
N GLN A 124 -8.88 3.67 11.37
CA GLN A 124 -9.83 2.66 10.88
C GLN A 124 -10.79 2.20 11.98
N LEU A 125 -10.27 1.79 13.13
CA LEU A 125 -11.11 1.31 14.25
C LEU A 125 -11.95 2.42 14.86
N SER A 126 -11.42 3.65 14.94
CA SER A 126 -12.20 4.81 15.42
C SER A 126 -13.31 5.18 14.45
N ALA A 127 -13.09 5.10 13.13
CA ALA A 127 -14.13 5.28 12.13
C ALA A 127 -15.22 4.23 12.26
N CYS A 128 -14.85 2.96 12.37
CA CYS A 128 -15.79 1.84 12.57
C CYS A 128 -16.63 2.04 13.84
N HIS A 129 -15.98 2.32 14.97
CA HIS A 129 -16.67 2.55 16.24
C HIS A 129 -17.60 3.77 16.17
N GLY A 130 -17.13 4.87 15.57
CA GLY A 130 -17.95 6.07 15.37
C GLY A 130 -19.21 5.77 14.54
N ARG A 131 -19.08 5.07 13.40
CA ARG A 131 -20.23 4.74 12.55
C ARG A 131 -21.19 3.74 13.17
N LEU A 132 -20.67 2.75 13.90
CA LEU A 132 -21.52 1.81 14.63
C LEU A 132 -22.31 2.46 15.77
N ARG A 133 -22.03 3.72 16.12
CA ARG A 133 -22.77 4.55 17.08
C ARG A 133 -23.55 5.67 16.39
N ASP A 134 -23.77 5.58 15.10
CA ASP A 134 -24.38 6.59 14.23
C ASP A 134 -23.76 8.00 14.34
N ARG A 135 -22.43 8.04 14.58
CA ARG A 135 -21.64 9.28 14.59
C ARG A 135 -20.83 9.43 13.31
N ARG A 136 -20.27 10.61 13.05
CA ARG A 136 -19.38 10.87 11.89
C ARG A 136 -18.09 10.04 12.01
N GLY A 137 -17.93 9.03 11.15
CA GLY A 137 -16.78 8.12 11.18
C GLY A 137 -15.46 8.81 10.90
N MET A 138 -15.41 9.71 9.92
CA MET A 138 -14.18 10.42 9.56
C MET A 138 -13.68 11.37 10.66
N THR A 139 -14.59 12.09 11.33
CA THR A 139 -14.23 12.93 12.49
C THR A 139 -13.70 12.05 13.64
N ALA A 140 -14.34 10.90 13.89
CA ALA A 140 -13.86 9.93 14.87
C ALA A 140 -12.49 9.38 14.51
N ALA A 141 -12.23 9.09 13.23
CA ALA A 141 -10.95 8.61 12.72
C ALA A 141 -9.80 9.59 13.01
N VAL A 142 -9.95 10.85 12.60
CA VAL A 142 -8.91 11.88 12.77
C VAL A 142 -8.60 12.09 14.25
N ARG A 143 -9.62 12.21 15.10
CA ARG A 143 -9.44 12.34 16.57
C ARG A 143 -8.84 11.09 17.19
N GLY A 144 -9.22 9.91 16.70
CA GLY A 144 -8.76 8.62 17.19
C GLY A 144 -7.27 8.40 17.00
N VAL A 145 -6.67 8.92 15.95
CA VAL A 145 -5.20 8.85 15.73
C VAL A 145 -4.47 9.46 16.92
N GLY A 146 -4.76 10.72 17.28
CA GLY A 146 -4.08 11.38 18.39
C GLY A 146 -4.38 10.75 19.75
N ARG A 147 -5.59 10.16 19.92
CA ARG A 147 -6.03 9.59 21.20
C ARG A 147 -5.47 8.19 21.46
N PHE A 148 -5.45 7.32 20.45
CA PHE A 148 -5.19 5.89 20.64
C PHE A 148 -3.84 5.42 20.08
N TRP A 149 -3.10 6.30 19.40
CA TRP A 149 -1.84 5.92 18.74
C TRP A 149 -0.85 5.24 19.70
N THR A 150 -0.60 5.82 20.86
CA THR A 150 0.36 5.27 21.83
C THR A 150 -0.09 3.93 22.40
N SER A 151 -1.38 3.79 22.75
CA SER A 151 -1.90 2.52 23.28
C SER A 151 -1.87 1.41 22.23
N ILE A 152 -2.22 1.71 20.97
CA ILE A 152 -2.16 0.72 19.89
C ILE A 152 -0.70 0.37 19.57
N LEU A 153 0.24 1.33 19.59
CA LEU A 153 1.67 1.05 19.44
C LEU A 153 2.14 0.05 20.50
N LEU A 154 1.82 0.30 21.76
CA LEU A 154 2.22 -0.59 22.87
C LEU A 154 1.59 -1.99 22.74
N VAL A 155 0.32 -2.09 22.30
CA VAL A 155 -0.32 -3.38 21.98
C VAL A 155 0.46 -4.12 20.88
N ARG A 156 0.87 -3.41 19.81
CA ARG A 156 1.64 -4.01 18.72
C ARG A 156 3.05 -4.41 19.13
N VAL A 157 3.71 -3.58 19.92
CA VAL A 157 5.03 -3.93 20.48
C VAL A 157 4.94 -5.19 21.35
N LEU A 158 3.91 -5.29 22.20
CA LEU A 158 3.68 -6.48 23.03
C LEU A 158 3.39 -7.73 22.17
N GLU A 159 2.57 -7.60 21.14
CA GLU A 159 2.26 -8.68 20.18
C GLU A 159 3.56 -9.18 19.51
N VAL A 160 4.37 -8.26 18.97
CA VAL A 160 5.63 -8.57 18.29
C VAL A 160 6.66 -9.17 19.28
N ALA A 161 6.72 -8.69 20.51
CA ALA A 161 7.60 -9.25 21.53
C ALA A 161 7.24 -10.71 21.87
N ILE A 162 5.95 -11.01 22.04
CA ILE A 162 5.47 -12.39 22.25
C ILE A 162 5.82 -13.27 21.04
N TRP A 163 5.63 -12.77 19.83
CA TRP A 163 5.98 -13.50 18.62
C TRP A 163 7.48 -13.77 18.52
N ALA A 164 8.31 -12.74 18.77
CA ALA A 164 9.77 -12.88 18.74
C ALA A 164 10.26 -13.91 19.76
N VAL A 165 9.79 -13.83 21.01
CA VAL A 165 10.15 -14.79 22.07
C VAL A 165 9.72 -16.20 21.69
N THR A 166 8.49 -16.39 21.19
CA THR A 166 7.97 -17.71 20.80
C THR A 166 8.79 -18.31 19.65
N VAL A 167 9.08 -17.53 18.62
CA VAL A 167 9.85 -17.98 17.43
C VAL A 167 11.29 -18.32 17.84
N VAL A 168 11.96 -17.42 18.56
CA VAL A 168 13.37 -17.64 18.98
C VAL A 168 13.46 -18.89 19.87
N THR A 169 12.55 -19.04 20.84
CA THR A 169 12.52 -20.24 21.71
C THR A 169 12.29 -21.50 20.93
N ALA A 170 11.32 -21.50 19.99
CA ALA A 170 11.03 -22.65 19.16
C ALA A 170 12.23 -23.03 18.27
N LEU A 171 12.84 -22.06 17.59
CA LEU A 171 14.03 -22.28 16.76
C LEU A 171 15.22 -22.80 17.58
N ALA A 172 15.50 -22.20 18.74
CA ALA A 172 16.58 -22.66 19.61
C ALA A 172 16.35 -24.10 20.10
N THR A 173 15.10 -24.43 20.49
CA THR A 173 14.76 -25.78 20.96
C THR A 173 14.92 -26.82 19.83
N VAL A 174 14.43 -26.52 18.64
CA VAL A 174 14.57 -27.38 17.48
C VAL A 174 16.04 -27.55 17.07
N ALA A 175 16.81 -26.47 17.04
CA ALA A 175 18.24 -26.51 16.71
C ALA A 175 19.04 -27.41 17.69
N VAL A 176 18.84 -27.24 19.01
CA VAL A 176 19.48 -28.08 20.03
C VAL A 176 19.06 -29.54 19.88
N ALA A 177 17.80 -29.83 19.62
CA ALA A 177 17.31 -31.19 19.44
C ALA A 177 17.88 -31.87 18.18
N LEU A 178 18.04 -31.13 17.07
CA LEU A 178 18.68 -31.64 15.86
C LEU A 178 20.17 -31.96 16.07
N LEU A 179 20.87 -31.17 16.87
CA LEU A 179 22.26 -31.44 17.26
C LEU A 179 22.40 -32.67 18.16
N ALA A 180 21.37 -33.00 18.96
CA ALA A 180 21.37 -34.19 19.84
C ALA A 180 21.12 -35.51 19.10
N GLY A 181 20.67 -35.49 17.86
CA GLY A 181 20.49 -36.66 17.02
C GLY A 181 19.21 -36.62 16.17
N GLY A 182 19.26 -37.17 14.96
CA GLY A 182 18.24 -37.01 13.92
C GLY A 182 16.80 -37.39 14.32
N LEU A 183 16.59 -38.52 15.00
CA LEU A 183 15.23 -38.92 15.44
C LEU A 183 14.69 -38.02 16.57
N VAL A 184 15.52 -37.65 17.52
CA VAL A 184 15.14 -36.74 18.61
C VAL A 184 14.76 -35.36 18.04
N GLY A 185 15.54 -34.85 17.10
CA GLY A 185 15.25 -33.58 16.42
C GLY A 185 13.90 -33.61 15.69
N VAL A 186 13.60 -34.70 15.00
CA VAL A 186 12.31 -34.86 14.30
C VAL A 186 11.14 -34.88 15.29
N PHE A 187 11.23 -35.65 16.37
CA PHE A 187 10.16 -35.71 17.39
C PHE A 187 9.92 -34.37 18.05
N VAL A 188 11.00 -33.70 18.46
CA VAL A 188 10.89 -32.36 19.06
C VAL A 188 10.27 -31.37 18.09
N SER A 189 10.65 -31.39 16.82
CA SER A 189 10.09 -30.50 15.80
C SER A 189 8.58 -30.71 15.60
N ILE A 190 8.13 -31.99 15.58
CA ILE A 190 6.69 -32.34 15.45
C ILE A 190 5.85 -31.80 16.62
N VAL A 191 6.45 -31.61 17.81
CA VAL A 191 5.75 -31.08 18.98
C VAL A 191 5.91 -29.56 19.09
N VAL A 192 7.14 -29.07 18.96
CA VAL A 192 7.47 -27.65 19.22
C VAL A 192 6.90 -26.74 18.14
N VAL A 193 6.97 -27.12 16.87
CA VAL A 193 6.46 -26.27 15.77
C VAL A 193 4.94 -26.06 15.84
N PRO A 194 4.11 -27.10 16.00
CA PRO A 194 2.67 -26.90 16.19
C PRO A 194 2.32 -26.15 17.47
N ALA A 195 3.04 -26.42 18.59
CA ALA A 195 2.82 -25.70 19.84
C ALA A 195 3.14 -24.20 19.71
N ALA A 196 4.27 -23.84 19.10
CA ALA A 196 4.63 -22.45 18.83
C ALA A 196 3.60 -21.79 17.89
N THR A 197 3.19 -22.50 16.82
CA THR A 197 2.13 -22.01 15.93
C THR A 197 0.82 -21.77 16.68
N GLY A 198 0.44 -22.65 17.60
CA GLY A 198 -0.73 -22.49 18.46
C GLY A 198 -0.64 -21.24 19.34
N VAL A 199 0.53 -20.98 19.95
CA VAL A 199 0.77 -19.76 20.74
C VAL A 199 0.66 -18.51 19.87
N LEU A 200 1.26 -18.51 18.69
CA LEU A 200 1.21 -17.36 17.76
C LEU A 200 -0.22 -17.06 17.31
N LEU A 201 -1.00 -18.10 16.98
CA LEU A 201 -2.41 -17.96 16.59
C LEU A 201 -3.26 -17.47 17.76
N ALA A 202 -3.05 -17.97 18.97
CA ALA A 202 -3.75 -17.52 20.17
C ALA A 202 -3.42 -16.06 20.50
N ALA A 203 -2.14 -15.69 20.46
CA ALA A 203 -1.72 -14.30 20.61
C ALA A 203 -2.38 -13.39 19.55
N ARG A 204 -2.32 -13.78 18.28
CA ARG A 204 -2.97 -13.04 17.19
C ARG A 204 -4.47 -12.89 17.42
N ALA A 205 -5.13 -13.94 17.90
CA ALA A 205 -6.55 -13.91 18.22
C ALA A 205 -6.87 -12.92 19.35
N VAL A 206 -6.12 -12.93 20.45
CA VAL A 206 -6.32 -11.97 21.54
C VAL A 206 -6.04 -10.55 21.07
N PHE A 207 -4.90 -10.29 20.44
CA PHE A 207 -4.50 -8.94 20.05
C PHE A 207 -5.36 -8.34 18.93
N ALA A 208 -6.04 -9.17 18.11
CA ALA A 208 -7.00 -8.68 17.12
C ALA A 208 -8.18 -7.94 17.76
N PHE A 209 -8.67 -8.37 18.92
CA PHE A 209 -9.72 -7.69 19.67
C PHE A 209 -9.18 -6.68 20.68
N THR A 210 -7.93 -6.84 21.17
CA THR A 210 -7.33 -5.88 22.12
C THR A 210 -7.23 -4.47 21.54
N VAL A 211 -6.86 -4.33 20.25
CA VAL A 211 -6.86 -3.01 19.59
C VAL A 211 -8.28 -2.43 19.47
N VAL A 212 -9.31 -3.27 19.37
CA VAL A 212 -10.71 -2.83 19.37
C VAL A 212 -11.12 -2.38 20.77
N ALA A 213 -10.73 -3.13 21.82
CA ALA A 213 -11.00 -2.79 23.21
C ALA A 213 -10.39 -1.45 23.61
N VAL A 214 -9.16 -1.15 23.17
CA VAL A 214 -8.53 0.17 23.34
C VAL A 214 -9.42 1.29 22.84
N VAL A 215 -10.03 1.13 21.65
CA VAL A 215 -10.85 2.18 21.03
C VAL A 215 -12.28 2.23 21.59
N VAL A 216 -12.88 1.07 21.85
CA VAL A 216 -14.30 0.98 22.29
C VAL A 216 -14.45 1.35 23.76
N ASP A 217 -13.58 0.84 24.62
CA ASP A 217 -13.63 1.07 26.08
C ASP A 217 -12.85 2.32 26.50
N ASP A 218 -11.99 2.86 25.60
CA ASP A 218 -11.14 4.03 25.84
C ASP A 218 -10.18 3.83 27.03
N VAL A 219 -9.48 2.70 27.02
CA VAL A 219 -8.62 2.23 28.12
C VAL A 219 -7.18 1.95 27.71
N GLY A 220 -6.30 1.82 28.69
CA GLY A 220 -4.91 1.41 28.47
C GLY A 220 -4.77 -0.07 28.10
N VAL A 221 -3.53 -0.49 27.74
CA VAL A 221 -3.21 -1.83 27.23
C VAL A 221 -3.65 -2.95 28.16
N GLY A 222 -3.38 -2.82 29.49
CA GLY A 222 -3.69 -3.87 30.47
C GLY A 222 -5.18 -4.15 30.59
N ASP A 223 -5.98 -3.09 30.65
CA ASP A 223 -7.45 -3.20 30.74
C ASP A 223 -8.06 -3.65 29.41
N ALA A 224 -7.50 -3.22 28.30
CA ALA A 224 -7.90 -3.71 26.96
C ALA A 224 -7.66 -5.22 26.80
N VAL A 225 -6.53 -5.75 27.27
CA VAL A 225 -6.25 -7.21 27.27
C VAL A 225 -7.26 -7.93 28.16
N ARG A 226 -7.52 -7.43 29.38
CA ARG A 226 -8.51 -8.05 30.30
C ARG A 226 -9.91 -8.05 29.66
N GLY A 227 -10.35 -6.91 29.13
CA GLY A 227 -11.66 -6.80 28.47
C GLY A 227 -11.79 -7.71 27.25
N THR A 228 -10.71 -7.92 26.52
CA THR A 228 -10.68 -8.88 25.40
C THR A 228 -10.80 -10.32 25.88
N LEU A 229 -10.07 -10.73 26.91
CA LEU A 229 -10.14 -12.07 27.46
C LEU A 229 -11.53 -12.35 28.07
N GLU A 230 -12.13 -11.36 28.75
CA GLU A 230 -13.51 -11.41 29.24
C GLU A 230 -14.49 -11.59 28.09
N PHE A 231 -14.37 -10.79 27.01
CA PHE A 231 -15.24 -10.91 25.83
C PHE A 231 -15.17 -12.32 25.21
N ILE A 232 -13.94 -12.85 25.01
CA ILE A 232 -13.74 -14.19 24.43
C ILE A 232 -14.30 -15.28 25.34
N ALA A 233 -14.11 -15.16 26.66
CA ALA A 233 -14.62 -16.13 27.64
C ALA A 233 -16.15 -16.14 27.72
N VAL A 234 -16.78 -14.97 27.70
CA VAL A 234 -18.25 -14.83 27.81
C VAL A 234 -18.97 -15.07 26.47
N ASN A 235 -18.30 -14.76 25.33
CA ASN A 235 -18.89 -14.87 23.98
C ASN A 235 -18.01 -15.71 23.04
N PRO A 236 -17.66 -16.96 23.37
CA PRO A 236 -16.74 -17.75 22.56
C PRO A 236 -17.27 -18.00 21.14
N ALA A 237 -18.58 -18.21 21.00
CA ALA A 237 -19.21 -18.40 19.68
C ALA A 237 -19.09 -17.16 18.78
N ALA A 238 -19.18 -15.96 19.33
CA ALA A 238 -19.01 -14.71 18.57
C ALA A 238 -17.55 -14.52 18.12
N ALA A 239 -16.59 -14.85 19.01
CA ALA A 239 -15.17 -14.79 18.70
C ALA A 239 -14.82 -15.81 17.59
N VAL A 240 -15.25 -17.06 17.74
CA VAL A 240 -15.04 -18.13 16.73
C VAL A 240 -15.66 -17.73 15.39
N ALA A 241 -16.90 -17.25 15.38
CA ALA A 241 -17.57 -16.80 14.16
C ALA A 241 -16.79 -15.70 13.43
N TYR A 242 -16.21 -14.74 14.17
CA TYR A 242 -15.34 -13.74 13.57
C TYR A 242 -14.08 -14.35 12.93
N TYR A 243 -13.38 -15.28 13.62
CA TYR A 243 -12.17 -15.88 13.06
C TYR A 243 -12.45 -16.78 11.86
N VAL A 244 -13.57 -17.51 11.87
CA VAL A 244 -14.02 -18.26 10.70
C VAL A 244 -14.29 -17.32 9.53
N LEU A 245 -15.00 -16.21 9.77
CA LEU A 245 -15.28 -15.22 8.75
C LEU A 245 -13.98 -14.57 8.21
N ALA A 246 -13.04 -14.23 9.09
CA ALA A 246 -11.74 -13.69 8.69
C ALA A 246 -10.92 -14.70 7.88
N ALA A 247 -10.90 -15.98 8.30
CA ALA A 247 -10.23 -17.05 7.56
C ALA A 247 -10.85 -17.25 6.17
N VAL A 248 -12.18 -17.28 6.08
CA VAL A 248 -12.90 -17.34 4.79
C VAL A 248 -12.55 -16.14 3.91
N GLY A 249 -12.48 -14.95 4.48
CA GLY A 249 -12.07 -13.73 3.76
C GLY A 249 -10.65 -13.84 3.21
N VAL A 250 -9.69 -14.26 4.03
CA VAL A 250 -8.28 -14.43 3.63
C VAL A 250 -8.14 -15.54 2.58
N VAL A 251 -8.70 -16.72 2.84
CA VAL A 251 -8.65 -17.86 1.90
C VAL A 251 -9.36 -17.49 0.59
N GLY A 252 -10.52 -16.84 0.67
CA GLY A 252 -11.25 -16.37 -0.50
C GLY A 252 -10.46 -15.38 -1.35
N LEU A 253 -9.80 -14.37 -0.72
CA LEU A 253 -8.92 -13.45 -1.43
C LEU A 253 -7.69 -14.17 -2.02
N SER A 254 -7.09 -15.13 -1.30
CA SER A 254 -5.95 -15.89 -1.80
C SER A 254 -6.33 -16.79 -2.98
N ALA A 255 -7.46 -17.49 -2.90
CA ALA A 255 -7.99 -18.29 -4.01
C ALA A 255 -8.31 -17.39 -5.23
N LEU A 256 -8.93 -16.25 -4.98
CA LEU A 256 -9.19 -15.26 -6.05
C LEU A 256 -7.90 -14.73 -6.66
N ALA A 257 -6.85 -14.49 -5.85
CA ALA A 257 -5.54 -14.06 -6.34
C ALA A 257 -4.93 -15.10 -7.29
N VAL A 258 -4.98 -16.40 -6.94
CA VAL A 258 -4.51 -17.49 -7.80
C VAL A 258 -5.32 -17.55 -9.10
N LEU A 259 -6.64 -17.46 -9.02
CA LEU A 259 -7.51 -17.48 -10.21
C LEU A 259 -7.26 -16.24 -11.10
N LEU A 260 -7.14 -15.06 -10.51
CA LEU A 260 -6.89 -13.84 -11.26
C LEU A 260 -5.44 -13.75 -11.78
N ALA A 261 -4.48 -14.44 -11.15
CA ALA A 261 -3.11 -14.51 -11.66
C ALA A 261 -3.04 -15.15 -13.05
N ILE A 262 -3.95 -16.10 -13.35
CA ILE A 262 -4.05 -16.75 -14.67
C ILE A 262 -4.41 -15.73 -15.77
N VAL A 263 -5.16 -14.67 -15.40
CA VAL A 263 -5.58 -13.60 -16.31
C VAL A 263 -4.95 -12.24 -15.95
N GLY A 264 -3.81 -12.26 -15.22
CA GLY A 264 -3.06 -11.05 -14.83
C GLY A 264 -3.76 -10.09 -13.85
N GLY A 265 -4.96 -10.43 -13.41
CA GLY A 265 -5.78 -9.58 -12.53
C GLY A 265 -5.39 -9.59 -11.04
N ALA A 266 -4.24 -10.16 -10.66
CA ALA A 266 -3.80 -10.24 -9.26
C ALA A 266 -3.83 -8.89 -8.51
N PRO A 267 -3.48 -7.73 -9.09
CA PRO A 267 -3.56 -6.43 -8.41
C PRO A 267 -4.99 -6.04 -7.98
N LEU A 268 -6.04 -6.55 -8.64
CA LEU A 268 -7.43 -6.32 -8.24
C LEU A 268 -7.73 -6.86 -6.84
N VAL A 269 -7.06 -7.94 -6.43
CA VAL A 269 -7.23 -8.53 -5.09
C VAL A 269 -6.80 -7.56 -3.98
N THR A 270 -5.74 -6.80 -4.23
CA THR A 270 -5.29 -5.73 -3.30
C THR A 270 -6.38 -4.69 -3.12
N VAL A 271 -6.99 -4.24 -4.21
CA VAL A 271 -8.10 -3.28 -4.18
C VAL A 271 -9.31 -3.85 -3.43
N LEU A 272 -9.71 -5.09 -3.72
CA LEU A 272 -10.79 -5.77 -3.01
C LEU A 272 -10.48 -5.92 -1.52
N GLY A 273 -9.23 -6.22 -1.18
CA GLY A 273 -8.74 -6.34 0.18
C GLY A 273 -8.98 -5.08 1.01
N PHE A 274 -8.44 -3.95 0.58
CA PHE A 274 -8.54 -2.71 1.36
C PHE A 274 -9.88 -1.97 1.21
N ALA A 275 -10.59 -2.12 0.08
CA ALA A 275 -11.84 -1.40 -0.15
C ALA A 275 -13.08 -2.13 0.39
N PHE A 276 -13.05 -3.47 0.54
CA PHE A 276 -14.21 -4.25 0.94
C PHE A 276 -13.94 -5.18 2.11
N VAL A 277 -12.92 -6.05 2.03
CA VAL A 277 -12.74 -7.12 3.03
C VAL A 277 -12.25 -6.56 4.36
N ALA A 278 -11.24 -5.70 4.36
CA ALA A 278 -10.71 -5.12 5.59
C ALA A 278 -11.76 -4.26 6.33
N PRO A 279 -12.46 -3.29 5.69
CA PRO A 279 -13.48 -2.51 6.38
C PRO A 279 -14.65 -3.37 6.88
N PHE A 280 -15.06 -4.39 6.12
CA PHE A 280 -16.09 -5.31 6.55
C PHE A 280 -15.69 -6.08 7.81
N LEU A 281 -14.51 -6.68 7.84
CA LEU A 281 -14.01 -7.43 8.99
C LEU A 281 -13.80 -6.54 10.22
N ASP A 282 -13.29 -5.33 10.04
CA ASP A 282 -13.11 -4.37 11.14
C ASP A 282 -14.44 -3.89 11.71
N LEU A 283 -15.46 -3.65 10.88
CA LEU A 283 -16.81 -3.33 11.32
C LEU A 283 -17.44 -4.49 12.08
N VAL A 284 -17.29 -5.73 11.60
CA VAL A 284 -17.83 -6.92 12.28
C VAL A 284 -17.18 -7.10 13.64
N LYS A 285 -15.83 -7.09 13.76
CA LYS A 285 -15.17 -7.28 15.06
C LYS A 285 -15.48 -6.14 16.03
N THR A 286 -15.52 -4.88 15.54
CA THR A 286 -15.90 -3.72 16.37
C THR A 286 -17.36 -3.78 16.81
N GLY A 287 -18.24 -4.26 15.93
CA GLY A 287 -19.65 -4.48 16.23
C GLY A 287 -19.88 -5.59 17.27
N LEU A 288 -19.15 -6.71 17.17
CA LEU A 288 -19.24 -7.80 18.14
C LEU A 288 -18.77 -7.37 19.53
N TYR A 289 -17.60 -6.74 19.63
CA TYR A 289 -17.05 -6.27 20.88
C TYR A 289 -17.89 -5.13 21.48
N GLY A 290 -18.20 -4.09 20.68
CA GLY A 290 -19.04 -2.97 21.11
C GLY A 290 -20.46 -3.39 21.48
N GLY A 291 -21.01 -4.42 20.82
CA GLY A 291 -22.30 -5.00 21.16
C GLY A 291 -22.29 -5.75 22.50
N HIS A 292 -21.16 -6.40 22.89
CA HIS A 292 -20.94 -6.95 24.22
C HIS A 292 -20.94 -5.83 25.29
N ARG A 293 -20.32 -4.70 24.97
CA ARG A 293 -20.29 -3.50 25.84
C ARG A 293 -21.57 -2.65 25.81
N GLY A 294 -22.57 -3.00 25.00
CA GLY A 294 -23.82 -2.22 24.87
C GLY A 294 -23.65 -0.85 24.21
N THR A 295 -22.57 -0.61 23.46
CA THR A 295 -22.23 0.70 22.88
C THR A 295 -22.65 0.87 21.41
N VAL A 296 -23.28 -0.15 20.79
CA VAL A 296 -23.58 -0.17 19.35
C VAL A 296 -25.03 0.24 19.09
N SER A 297 -25.19 1.23 18.21
CA SER A 297 -26.46 1.72 17.68
C SER A 297 -26.26 2.01 16.18
N PRO A 298 -26.22 0.98 15.32
CA PRO A 298 -25.87 1.14 13.92
C PRO A 298 -26.93 1.93 13.15
N PRO A 299 -26.54 2.69 12.11
CA PRO A 299 -27.49 3.40 11.26
C PRO A 299 -28.38 2.41 10.51
N ALA A 300 -29.61 2.83 10.22
CA ALA A 300 -30.50 2.07 9.35
C ALA A 300 -29.89 1.93 7.95
N ALA A 301 -30.09 0.76 7.33
CA ALA A 301 -29.73 0.55 5.92
C ALA A 301 -30.53 1.51 5.02
N PRO A 302 -29.93 2.10 3.98
CA PRO A 302 -30.67 2.91 3.02
C PRO A 302 -31.66 2.05 2.21
N ASP A 303 -32.86 2.54 1.99
CA ASP A 303 -33.91 1.85 1.19
C ASP A 303 -33.64 1.81 -0.30
N GLU A 304 -32.59 2.49 -0.75
CA GLU A 304 -32.31 2.70 -2.16
C GLU A 304 -31.49 1.58 -2.79
N ARG A 305 -31.79 1.25 -4.06
CA ARG A 305 -31.11 0.19 -4.82
C ARG A 305 -29.62 0.47 -4.97
N LEU A 306 -28.78 -0.55 -4.78
CA LEU A 306 -27.33 -0.47 -4.85
C LEU A 306 -26.83 0.16 -6.16
N VAL A 307 -27.41 -0.23 -7.33
CA VAL A 307 -27.01 0.28 -8.64
C VAL A 307 -27.23 1.79 -8.76
N ALA A 308 -28.35 2.30 -8.24
CA ALA A 308 -28.64 3.74 -8.26
C ALA A 308 -27.62 4.52 -7.40
N ARG A 309 -27.24 3.97 -6.27
CA ARG A 309 -26.19 4.57 -5.38
C ARG A 309 -24.82 4.56 -6.02
N LEU A 310 -24.41 3.45 -6.63
CA LEU A 310 -23.14 3.36 -7.36
C LEU A 310 -23.09 4.39 -8.49
N GLY A 311 -24.14 4.49 -9.30
CA GLY A 311 -24.21 5.48 -10.37
C GLY A 311 -24.11 6.92 -9.88
N ARG A 312 -24.75 7.25 -8.72
CA ARG A 312 -24.59 8.58 -8.12
C ARG A 312 -23.18 8.78 -7.54
N GLY A 313 -22.61 7.75 -6.92
CA GLY A 313 -21.24 7.80 -6.40
C GLY A 313 -20.23 8.11 -7.50
N LEU A 314 -20.30 7.41 -8.63
CA LEU A 314 -19.42 7.65 -9.78
C LEU A 314 -19.59 9.08 -10.33
N ARG A 315 -20.84 9.54 -10.52
CA ARG A 315 -21.10 10.93 -10.96
C ARG A 315 -20.57 11.96 -9.98
N ARG A 316 -20.73 11.72 -8.66
CA ARG A 316 -20.15 12.58 -7.61
C ARG A 316 -18.64 12.58 -7.70
N GLY A 317 -17.99 11.42 -7.84
CA GLY A 317 -16.55 11.29 -7.99
C GLY A 317 -16.02 12.12 -9.16
N CYS A 318 -16.57 11.94 -10.36
CA CYS A 318 -16.19 12.72 -11.54
C CYS A 318 -16.37 14.24 -11.30
N ARG A 319 -17.49 14.66 -10.70
CA ARG A 319 -17.73 16.08 -10.40
C ARG A 319 -16.73 16.64 -9.38
N GLU A 320 -16.42 15.91 -8.31
CA GLU A 320 -15.43 16.35 -7.30
C GLU A 320 -14.04 16.42 -7.91
N ALA A 321 -13.63 15.48 -8.76
CA ALA A 321 -12.36 15.52 -9.48
C ALA A 321 -12.26 16.79 -10.36
N VAL A 322 -13.26 17.07 -11.19
CA VAL A 322 -13.30 18.29 -12.02
C VAL A 322 -13.29 19.55 -11.15
N THR A 323 -14.02 19.54 -10.03
CA THR A 323 -14.08 20.67 -9.10
C THR A 323 -12.71 20.92 -8.48
N PHE A 324 -11.99 19.88 -8.07
CA PHE A 324 -10.64 19.97 -7.51
C PHE A 324 -9.65 20.54 -8.52
N VAL A 325 -9.68 20.04 -9.76
CA VAL A 325 -8.83 20.58 -10.85
C VAL A 325 -9.03 22.08 -11.04
N ARG A 326 -10.26 22.55 -11.03
CA ARG A 326 -10.59 23.97 -11.22
C ARG A 326 -10.20 24.84 -10.03
N ARG A 327 -10.25 24.30 -8.80
CA ARG A 327 -10.00 25.08 -7.56
C ARG A 327 -8.52 25.22 -7.20
N ALA A 328 -7.66 24.31 -7.65
CA ALA A 328 -6.25 24.29 -7.25
C ALA A 328 -5.28 24.22 -8.45
N PRO A 329 -5.39 25.11 -9.47
CA PRO A 329 -4.56 25.03 -10.67
C PRO A 329 -3.07 25.15 -10.37
N HIS A 330 -2.68 25.92 -9.35
CA HIS A 330 -1.30 26.08 -8.92
C HIS A 330 -0.68 24.77 -8.39
N LEU A 331 -1.46 23.95 -7.69
CA LEU A 331 -0.99 22.63 -7.22
C LEU A 331 -0.82 21.65 -8.37
N HIS A 332 -1.67 21.73 -9.39
CA HIS A 332 -1.51 20.93 -10.60
C HIS A 332 -0.29 21.36 -11.40
N GLY A 333 -0.03 22.66 -11.49
CA GLY A 333 1.20 23.19 -12.08
C GLY A 333 2.46 22.73 -11.33
N LEU A 334 2.44 22.76 -10.00
CA LEU A 334 3.54 22.25 -9.17
C LEU A 334 3.73 20.73 -9.34
N ALA A 335 2.66 19.96 -9.30
CA ALA A 335 2.71 18.50 -9.50
C ALA A 335 3.26 18.14 -10.89
N ALA A 336 2.80 18.82 -11.94
CA ALA A 336 3.33 18.67 -13.29
C ALA A 336 4.81 19.03 -13.37
N ALA A 337 5.23 20.12 -12.74
CA ALA A 337 6.64 20.54 -12.70
C ALA A 337 7.53 19.49 -12.00
N ILE A 338 7.06 18.89 -10.90
CA ILE A 338 7.80 17.82 -10.20
C ILE A 338 7.90 16.57 -11.09
N LEU A 339 6.81 16.17 -11.73
CA LEU A 339 6.77 14.99 -12.62
C LEU A 339 7.71 15.20 -13.83
N LEU A 340 7.64 16.36 -14.48
CA LEU A 340 8.51 16.71 -15.62
C LEU A 340 9.97 16.84 -15.20
N GLY A 341 10.23 17.46 -14.04
CA GLY A 341 11.58 17.54 -13.47
C GLY A 341 12.18 16.16 -13.20
N GLY A 342 11.36 15.22 -12.68
CA GLY A 342 11.72 13.82 -12.58
C GLY A 342 12.04 13.21 -13.94
N GLY A 343 11.23 13.48 -14.97
CA GLY A 343 11.46 13.00 -16.34
C GLY A 343 12.80 13.47 -16.91
N VAL A 344 13.12 14.76 -16.74
CA VAL A 344 14.41 15.32 -17.14
C VAL A 344 15.57 14.66 -16.39
N LEU A 345 15.41 14.46 -15.07
CA LEU A 345 16.42 13.79 -14.24
C LEU A 345 16.62 12.33 -14.69
N GLY A 346 15.54 11.59 -14.96
CA GLY A 346 15.61 10.21 -15.44
C GLY A 346 16.27 10.11 -16.81
N TRP A 347 15.88 10.96 -17.74
CA TRP A 347 16.51 11.04 -19.06
C TRP A 347 18.01 11.29 -18.98
N TRP A 348 18.41 12.27 -18.18
CA TRP A 348 19.82 12.63 -18.02
C TRP A 348 20.61 11.53 -17.31
N SER A 349 20.09 10.94 -16.25
CA SER A 349 20.77 9.90 -15.48
C SER A 349 20.92 8.58 -16.25
N ALA A 350 20.01 8.26 -17.18
CA ALA A 350 20.09 7.09 -18.04
C ALA A 350 21.08 7.26 -19.21
N GLY A 351 21.51 8.50 -19.52
CA GLY A 351 22.39 8.78 -20.65
C GLY A 351 23.63 7.90 -20.74
N PRO A 352 24.43 7.73 -19.66
CA PRO A 352 25.64 6.88 -19.66
C PRO A 352 25.39 5.39 -19.94
N PHE A 353 24.15 4.93 -19.82
CA PHE A 353 23.76 3.53 -19.97
C PHE A 353 22.94 3.25 -21.24
N ALA A 354 22.57 4.30 -22.00
CA ALA A 354 21.65 4.18 -23.13
C ALA A 354 22.14 3.25 -24.24
N ASP A 355 23.47 3.13 -24.41
CA ASP A 355 24.07 2.21 -25.39
C ASP A 355 24.23 0.77 -24.88
N ALA A 356 24.15 0.57 -23.55
CA ALA A 356 24.34 -0.72 -22.90
C ALA A 356 23.03 -1.39 -22.44
N VAL A 357 21.94 -0.62 -22.35
CA VAL A 357 20.62 -1.08 -21.96
C VAL A 357 19.61 -0.54 -22.95
N SER A 358 19.04 -1.41 -23.76
CA SER A 358 17.97 -1.05 -24.67
C SER A 358 16.64 -1.62 -24.23
N THR A 359 15.56 -0.88 -24.49
CA THR A 359 14.19 -1.33 -24.31
C THR A 359 13.43 -1.18 -25.62
N SER A 360 12.49 -2.09 -25.88
CA SER A 360 11.62 -1.98 -27.06
C SER A 360 10.16 -2.22 -26.71
N ILE A 361 9.28 -1.48 -27.34
CA ILE A 361 7.83 -1.70 -27.23
C ILE A 361 7.44 -3.08 -27.73
N ALA A 362 8.05 -3.54 -28.83
CA ALA A 362 7.80 -4.87 -29.36
C ALA A 362 8.13 -5.98 -28.34
N GLY A 363 9.27 -5.88 -27.64
CA GLY A 363 9.64 -6.82 -26.57
C GLY A 363 8.67 -6.80 -25.39
N ARG A 364 8.19 -5.61 -24.99
CA ARG A 364 7.18 -5.49 -23.89
C ARG A 364 5.82 -6.04 -24.27
N LEU A 365 5.48 -6.08 -25.56
CA LEU A 365 4.21 -6.58 -26.07
C LEU A 365 4.27 -8.03 -26.55
N ALA A 366 5.40 -8.73 -26.41
CA ALA A 366 5.57 -10.10 -26.90
C ALA A 366 4.50 -11.07 -26.35
N ASP A 367 4.18 -10.94 -25.03
CA ASP A 367 3.15 -11.75 -24.35
C ASP A 367 1.94 -10.92 -23.93
N HIS A 368 1.61 -9.88 -24.72
CA HIS A 368 0.55 -8.95 -24.37
C HIS A 368 -0.84 -9.59 -24.53
N GLU A 369 -1.54 -9.70 -23.40
CA GLU A 369 -2.91 -10.16 -23.30
C GLU A 369 -3.81 -8.98 -22.92
N PRO A 370 -4.70 -8.48 -23.80
CA PRO A 370 -5.42 -7.22 -23.58
C PRO A 370 -6.25 -7.15 -22.30
N VAL A 371 -6.95 -8.24 -21.93
CA VAL A 371 -7.81 -8.27 -20.74
C VAL A 371 -6.95 -8.23 -19.47
N THR A 372 -5.91 -9.03 -19.45
CA THR A 372 -4.89 -9.11 -18.39
C THR A 372 -4.21 -7.77 -18.16
N ALA A 373 -3.72 -7.17 -19.24
CA ALA A 373 -3.05 -5.87 -19.21
C ALA A 373 -3.99 -4.78 -18.66
N THR A 374 -5.22 -4.71 -19.18
CA THR A 374 -6.23 -3.75 -18.71
C THR A 374 -6.52 -3.90 -17.22
N ALA A 375 -6.73 -5.13 -16.72
CA ALA A 375 -7.01 -5.37 -15.29
C ALA A 375 -5.83 -4.96 -14.41
N THR A 376 -4.61 -5.31 -14.82
CA THR A 376 -3.37 -4.98 -14.13
C THR A 376 -3.15 -3.47 -14.07
N PHE A 377 -3.21 -2.78 -15.21
CA PHE A 377 -2.99 -1.34 -15.30
C PHE A 377 -4.05 -0.56 -14.53
N ALA A 378 -5.34 -0.90 -14.67
CA ALA A 378 -6.40 -0.24 -13.94
C ALA A 378 -6.19 -0.32 -12.42
N ALA A 379 -5.92 -1.52 -11.90
CA ALA A 379 -5.72 -1.72 -10.47
C ALA A 379 -4.43 -1.09 -9.96
N ASN A 380 -3.32 -1.25 -10.70
CA ASN A 380 -2.02 -0.69 -10.33
C ASN A 380 -2.05 0.84 -10.33
N ASN A 381 -2.48 1.46 -11.42
CA ASN A 381 -2.44 2.91 -11.58
C ASN A 381 -3.38 3.60 -10.59
N TRP A 382 -4.55 3.00 -10.31
CA TRP A 382 -5.44 3.52 -9.28
C TRP A 382 -4.86 3.35 -7.87
N THR A 383 -4.24 2.21 -7.54
CA THR A 383 -3.58 1.98 -6.24
C THR A 383 -2.44 2.97 -6.03
N VAL A 384 -1.62 3.23 -7.06
CA VAL A 384 -0.55 4.24 -7.02
C VAL A 384 -1.13 5.64 -6.83
N ALA A 385 -2.19 6.00 -7.55
CA ALA A 385 -2.87 7.30 -7.40
C ALA A 385 -3.43 7.50 -5.99
N VAL A 386 -4.08 6.47 -5.42
CA VAL A 386 -4.57 6.47 -4.03
C VAL A 386 -3.41 6.64 -3.04
N GLY A 387 -2.34 5.85 -3.22
CA GLY A 387 -1.17 5.88 -2.36
C GLY A 387 -0.45 7.22 -2.38
N ALA A 388 -0.21 7.78 -3.56
CA ALA A 388 0.42 9.09 -3.74
C ALA A 388 -0.41 10.22 -3.11
N SER A 389 -1.74 10.21 -3.35
CA SER A 389 -2.65 11.22 -2.80
C SER A 389 -2.69 11.18 -1.28
N LEU A 390 -2.96 10.03 -0.69
CA LEU A 390 -3.13 9.90 0.76
C LEU A 390 -1.80 9.83 1.52
N GLY A 391 -0.72 9.38 0.86
CA GLY A 391 0.64 9.47 1.39
C GLY A 391 1.06 10.93 1.62
N GLY A 392 0.50 11.86 0.86
CA GLY A 392 0.71 13.30 1.04
C GLY A 392 0.35 13.84 2.44
N LEU A 393 -0.50 13.15 3.19
CA LEU A 393 -0.79 13.49 4.60
C LEU A 393 0.47 13.60 5.48
N VAL A 394 1.55 12.91 5.09
CA VAL A 394 2.86 13.03 5.72
C VAL A 394 3.63 14.21 5.07
N LEU A 395 3.21 15.43 5.42
CA LEU A 395 3.89 16.68 5.04
C LEU A 395 4.06 16.91 3.52
N ALA A 396 3.19 16.33 2.69
CA ALA A 396 3.24 16.33 1.22
C ALA A 396 4.49 15.63 0.61
N VAL A 397 5.46 15.22 1.42
CA VAL A 397 6.74 14.67 0.93
C VAL A 397 6.55 13.36 0.14
N PRO A 398 5.74 12.37 0.60
CA PRO A 398 5.52 11.17 -0.19
C PRO A 398 4.81 11.40 -1.53
N ALA A 399 3.91 12.40 -1.60
CA ALA A 399 3.27 12.76 -2.86
C ALA A 399 4.27 13.35 -3.86
N ALA A 400 5.13 14.26 -3.40
CA ALA A 400 6.20 14.83 -4.22
C ALA A 400 7.21 13.77 -4.65
N SER A 401 7.60 12.85 -3.74
CA SER A 401 8.49 11.73 -4.05
C SER A 401 7.87 10.79 -5.10
N ALA A 402 6.60 10.45 -4.97
CA ALA A 402 5.91 9.61 -5.94
C ALA A 402 5.86 10.25 -7.33
N LEU A 403 5.55 11.55 -7.43
CA LEU A 403 5.60 12.28 -8.69
C LEU A 403 7.00 12.28 -9.30
N LEU A 404 8.03 12.58 -8.49
CA LEU A 404 9.42 12.60 -8.93
C LEU A 404 9.86 11.23 -9.46
N VAL A 405 9.60 10.16 -8.71
CA VAL A 405 9.97 8.78 -9.10
C VAL A 405 9.24 8.35 -10.37
N ASN A 406 7.93 8.62 -10.49
CA ASN A 406 7.21 8.33 -11.73
C ASN A 406 7.81 9.09 -12.93
N GLY A 407 8.16 10.37 -12.73
CA GLY A 407 8.85 11.14 -13.74
C GLY A 407 10.20 10.51 -14.13
N VAL A 408 11.04 10.15 -13.14
CA VAL A 408 12.34 9.50 -13.37
C VAL A 408 12.17 8.24 -14.21
N VAL A 409 11.21 7.38 -13.86
CA VAL A 409 10.94 6.14 -14.61
C VAL A 409 10.57 6.45 -16.07
N LEU A 410 9.68 7.42 -16.30
CA LEU A 410 9.30 7.84 -17.65
C LEU A 410 10.50 8.38 -18.45
N GLY A 411 11.37 9.17 -17.79
CA GLY A 411 12.57 9.70 -18.42
C GLY A 411 13.60 8.63 -18.77
N VAL A 412 13.79 7.65 -17.89
CA VAL A 412 14.67 6.48 -18.15
C VAL A 412 14.14 5.70 -19.35
N TYR A 413 12.87 5.32 -19.36
CA TYR A 413 12.26 4.61 -20.50
C TYR A 413 12.38 5.39 -21.81
N ALA A 414 12.08 6.68 -21.79
CA ALA A 414 12.22 7.51 -22.98
C ALA A 414 13.66 7.59 -23.51
N ARG A 415 14.67 7.47 -22.61
CA ARG A 415 16.10 7.52 -22.97
C ARG A 415 16.64 6.20 -23.51
N THR A 416 16.15 5.07 -22.98
CA THR A 416 16.64 3.73 -23.31
C THR A 416 15.84 3.03 -24.41
N GLU A 417 14.77 3.64 -24.90
CA GLU A 417 13.95 3.06 -25.97
C GLU A 417 14.65 3.14 -27.32
N GLU A 418 14.73 2.00 -28.00
CA GLU A 418 15.36 1.86 -29.33
C GLU A 418 14.62 2.66 -30.40
N ALA A 419 13.29 2.72 -30.31
CA ALA A 419 12.42 3.40 -31.27
C ALA A 419 11.54 4.48 -30.57
N PRO A 420 12.06 5.69 -30.31
CA PRO A 420 11.32 6.73 -29.56
C PRO A 420 9.96 7.14 -30.18
N LEU A 421 9.82 7.07 -31.51
CA LEU A 421 8.56 7.35 -32.18
C LEU A 421 7.51 6.26 -31.92
N GLU A 422 7.92 5.01 -31.86
CA GLU A 422 7.03 3.90 -31.50
C GLU A 422 6.57 4.00 -30.04
N LEU A 423 7.51 4.33 -29.12
CA LEU A 423 7.18 4.60 -27.73
C LEU A 423 6.14 5.73 -27.63
N LEU A 424 6.37 6.84 -28.34
CA LEU A 424 5.44 7.97 -28.32
C LEU A 424 4.06 7.56 -28.88
N ALA A 425 4.05 6.83 -30.00
CA ALA A 425 2.80 6.33 -30.59
C ALA A 425 2.07 5.35 -29.67
N PHE A 426 2.80 4.48 -28.97
CA PHE A 426 2.21 3.56 -27.99
C PHE A 426 1.64 4.30 -26.77
N VAL A 427 2.38 5.26 -26.23
CA VAL A 427 1.99 5.98 -25.00
C VAL A 427 0.88 7.00 -25.25
N LEU A 428 0.87 7.66 -26.40
CA LEU A 428 -0.03 8.80 -26.66
C LEU A 428 -1.51 8.53 -26.40
N PRO A 429 -2.12 7.40 -26.86
CA PRO A 429 -3.56 7.17 -26.72
C PRO A 429 -4.03 7.11 -25.26
N HIS A 430 -3.30 6.41 -24.38
CA HIS A 430 -3.64 6.27 -22.95
C HIS A 430 -3.01 7.36 -22.09
N GLY A 431 -1.81 7.82 -22.44
CA GLY A 431 -1.06 8.83 -21.68
C GLY A 431 -1.78 10.18 -21.58
N ILE A 432 -2.59 10.54 -22.58
CA ILE A 432 -3.46 11.75 -22.53
C ILE A 432 -4.45 11.69 -21.36
N LEU A 433 -4.84 10.52 -20.92
CA LEU A 433 -5.73 10.31 -19.77
C LEU A 433 -4.95 10.05 -18.48
N GLU A 434 -3.93 9.20 -18.55
CA GLU A 434 -3.19 8.71 -17.39
C GLU A 434 -2.28 9.77 -16.78
N LEU A 435 -1.46 10.48 -17.59
CA LEU A 435 -0.54 11.49 -17.06
C LEU A 435 -1.27 12.65 -16.34
N PRO A 436 -2.36 13.22 -16.89
CA PRO A 436 -3.18 14.17 -16.12
C PRO A 436 -3.77 13.57 -14.84
N ALA A 437 -4.18 12.30 -14.84
CA ALA A 437 -4.69 11.66 -13.63
C ALA A 437 -3.62 11.51 -12.55
N ILE A 438 -2.37 11.17 -12.92
CA ILE A 438 -1.21 11.13 -12.02
C ILE A 438 -0.92 12.53 -11.45
N VAL A 439 -0.97 13.57 -12.29
CA VAL A 439 -0.77 14.97 -11.85
C VAL A 439 -1.86 15.38 -10.86
N VAL A 440 -3.13 15.04 -11.12
CA VAL A 440 -4.24 15.34 -10.21
C VAL A 440 -4.08 14.58 -8.88
N ALA A 441 -3.69 13.31 -8.92
CA ALA A 441 -3.43 12.51 -7.72
C ALA A 441 -2.29 13.11 -6.87
N GLY A 442 -1.19 13.50 -7.50
CA GLY A 442 -0.08 14.17 -6.83
C GLY A 442 -0.46 15.54 -6.27
N ALA A 443 -1.19 16.36 -7.03
CA ALA A 443 -1.71 17.65 -6.57
C ALA A 443 -2.64 17.48 -5.36
N LEU A 444 -3.48 16.43 -5.35
CA LEU A 444 -4.32 16.08 -4.20
C LEU A 444 -3.48 15.75 -2.96
N GLY A 445 -2.39 14.98 -3.15
CA GLY A 445 -1.46 14.67 -2.07
C GLY A 445 -0.76 15.91 -1.51
N LEU A 446 -0.29 16.81 -2.37
CA LEU A 446 0.28 18.10 -1.96
C LEU A 446 -0.75 18.93 -1.16
N HIS A 447 -2.00 18.98 -1.62
CA HIS A 447 -3.10 19.66 -0.92
C HIS A 447 -3.35 19.05 0.46
N LEU A 448 -3.51 17.72 0.54
CA LEU A 448 -3.76 17.02 1.80
C LEU A 448 -2.62 17.20 2.82
N GLY A 449 -1.38 17.28 2.37
CA GLY A 449 -0.25 17.58 3.25
C GLY A 449 -0.35 18.95 3.91
N VAL A 450 -0.75 19.98 3.15
CA VAL A 450 -0.98 21.33 3.68
C VAL A 450 -2.17 21.33 4.65
N VAL A 451 -3.27 20.67 4.31
CA VAL A 451 -4.46 20.58 5.17
C VAL A 451 -4.14 19.84 6.45
N ALA A 452 -3.45 18.69 6.37
CA ALA A 452 -3.05 17.91 7.55
C ALA A 452 -2.17 18.73 8.49
N TRP A 453 -1.18 19.45 7.96
CA TRP A 453 -0.34 20.34 8.75
C TRP A 453 -1.14 21.44 9.45
N ARG A 454 -2.01 22.13 8.70
CA ARG A 454 -2.88 23.20 9.27
C ARG A 454 -3.83 22.67 10.31
N SER A 455 -4.44 21.50 10.08
CA SER A 455 -5.32 20.84 11.03
C SER A 455 -4.60 20.46 12.32
N TRP A 456 -3.36 19.96 12.19
CA TRP A 456 -2.53 19.60 13.35
C TRP A 456 -2.15 20.84 14.18
N VAL A 457 -1.68 21.92 13.56
CA VAL A 457 -1.31 23.18 14.24
C VAL A 457 -2.53 23.89 14.81
N GLY A 458 -3.65 23.90 14.07
CA GLY A 458 -4.90 24.57 14.45
C GLY A 458 -5.85 23.70 15.31
N ASN A 459 -5.50 22.43 15.57
CA ASN A 459 -6.34 21.44 16.26
C ASN A 459 -7.75 21.29 15.65
N ASP A 460 -7.86 21.40 14.31
CA ASP A 460 -9.13 21.33 13.57
C ASP A 460 -9.29 19.96 12.89
N SER A 461 -9.75 18.98 13.67
CA SER A 461 -10.00 17.62 13.18
C SER A 461 -11.16 17.54 12.18
N GLU A 462 -12.09 18.49 12.20
CA GLU A 462 -13.27 18.46 11.32
C GLU A 462 -12.91 18.90 9.90
N ALA A 463 -12.06 19.91 9.77
CA ALA A 463 -11.55 20.33 8.46
C ALA A 463 -10.81 19.19 7.74
N LEU A 464 -9.92 18.49 8.44
CA LEU A 464 -9.19 17.34 7.85
C LEU A 464 -10.15 16.19 7.50
N ALA A 465 -11.11 15.88 8.38
CA ALA A 465 -12.10 14.82 8.13
C ALA A 465 -12.94 15.11 6.86
N GLU A 466 -13.35 16.36 6.67
CA GLU A 466 -14.10 16.76 5.48
C GLU A 466 -13.26 16.71 4.21
N GLU A 467 -11.99 17.17 4.29
CA GLU A 467 -11.09 17.08 3.12
C GLU A 467 -10.75 15.62 2.75
N LEU A 468 -10.63 14.71 3.72
CA LEU A 468 -10.47 13.28 3.43
C LEU A 468 -11.70 12.68 2.74
N ARG A 469 -12.92 13.11 3.12
CA ARG A 469 -14.16 12.70 2.43
C ARG A 469 -14.21 13.23 0.99
N ARG A 470 -13.78 14.47 0.75
CA ARG A 470 -13.66 15.04 -0.61
C ARG A 470 -12.60 14.30 -1.42
N ALA A 471 -11.43 14.06 -0.84
CA ALA A 471 -10.34 13.31 -1.46
C ALA A 471 -10.81 11.91 -1.90
N PHE A 472 -11.59 11.20 -1.08
CA PHE A 472 -12.18 9.92 -1.46
C PHE A 472 -13.00 10.03 -2.75
N TRP A 473 -13.85 11.04 -2.88
CA TRP A 473 -14.63 11.21 -4.10
C TRP A 473 -13.79 11.61 -5.31
N VAL A 474 -12.77 12.45 -5.11
CA VAL A 474 -11.79 12.74 -6.18
C VAL A 474 -11.12 11.45 -6.65
N LEU A 475 -10.68 10.58 -5.73
CA LEU A 475 -10.04 9.30 -6.05
C LEU A 475 -11.00 8.32 -6.75
N VAL A 476 -12.28 8.32 -6.40
CA VAL A 476 -13.31 7.57 -7.15
C VAL A 476 -13.41 8.09 -8.59
N GLY A 477 -13.41 9.41 -8.78
CA GLY A 477 -13.42 10.02 -10.13
C GLY A 477 -12.16 9.71 -10.93
N LEU A 478 -10.99 9.77 -10.32
CA LEU A 478 -9.73 9.37 -10.95
C LEU A 478 -9.73 7.88 -11.32
N GLY A 479 -10.33 7.02 -10.49
CA GLY A 479 -10.48 5.59 -10.79
C GLY A 479 -11.24 5.36 -12.09
N VAL A 480 -12.30 6.14 -12.37
CA VAL A 480 -13.02 6.06 -13.66
C VAL A 480 -12.10 6.42 -14.83
N VAL A 481 -11.33 7.50 -14.70
CA VAL A 481 -10.40 7.94 -15.77
C VAL A 481 -9.31 6.89 -15.99
N LEU A 482 -8.73 6.35 -14.93
CA LEU A 482 -7.66 5.36 -15.02
C LEU A 482 -8.14 4.01 -15.57
N VAL A 483 -9.38 3.60 -15.28
CA VAL A 483 -9.98 2.42 -15.92
C VAL A 483 -10.12 2.65 -17.43
N VAL A 484 -10.58 3.83 -17.86
CA VAL A 484 -10.67 4.15 -19.30
C VAL A 484 -9.27 4.18 -19.93
N ALA A 485 -8.27 4.79 -19.27
CA ALA A 485 -6.90 4.79 -19.74
C ALA A 485 -6.36 3.37 -19.90
N ALA A 486 -6.58 2.49 -18.91
CA ALA A 486 -6.16 1.09 -18.95
C ALA A 486 -6.84 0.28 -20.07
N ILE A 487 -8.11 0.54 -20.36
CA ILE A 487 -8.80 -0.06 -21.53
C ILE A 487 -8.12 0.40 -22.84
N VAL A 488 -7.81 1.68 -22.95
CA VAL A 488 -7.10 2.20 -24.12
C VAL A 488 -5.69 1.59 -24.21
N GLU A 489 -4.97 1.49 -23.11
CA GLU A 489 -3.64 0.90 -23.06
C GLU A 489 -3.65 -0.60 -23.42
N GLY A 490 -4.61 -1.38 -22.92
CA GLY A 490 -4.72 -2.81 -23.20
C GLY A 490 -5.24 -3.14 -24.60
N PHE A 491 -6.20 -2.38 -25.13
CA PHE A 491 -6.91 -2.74 -26.36
C PHE A 491 -6.59 -1.85 -27.57
N VAL A 492 -6.13 -0.62 -27.37
CA VAL A 492 -5.91 0.34 -28.46
C VAL A 492 -4.41 0.57 -28.70
N SER A 493 -3.67 0.90 -27.66
CA SER A 493 -2.24 1.25 -27.78
C SER A 493 -1.39 0.18 -28.47
N PRO A 494 -1.55 -1.15 -28.21
CA PRO A 494 -0.76 -2.20 -28.85
C PRO A 494 -0.95 -2.31 -30.35
N TYR A 495 -2.05 -1.78 -30.89
CA TYR A 495 -2.33 -1.78 -32.31
C TYR A 495 -2.06 -0.43 -32.98
N TYR A 496 -2.24 0.65 -32.25
CA TYR A 496 -2.09 2.02 -32.74
C TYR A 496 -0.65 2.34 -33.14
N TYR A 497 0.35 1.79 -32.47
CA TYR A 497 1.76 2.07 -32.75
C TYR A 497 2.30 1.35 -34.01
N ARG A 498 1.68 0.24 -34.45
CA ARG A 498 2.13 -0.59 -35.57
C ARG A 498 2.39 0.15 -36.88
N PRO A 499 1.62 1.17 -37.28
CA PRO A 499 1.94 1.95 -38.47
C PRO A 499 3.25 2.75 -38.41
N PHE A 500 3.90 2.82 -37.24
CA PHE A 500 5.14 3.55 -37.02
C PHE A 500 6.37 2.61 -36.93
N LEU A 501 6.17 1.33 -37.17
CA LEU A 501 7.22 0.31 -37.26
C LEU A 501 8.07 0.42 -38.53
#